data_381a97c41ee2e95a582908f163fbd9d4
#
_entry.id   381a97c41ee2e95a582908f163fbd9d4
#
_cell.length_a   1.000
_cell.length_b   1.000
_cell.length_c   1.000
_cell.angle_alpha   90.00
_cell.angle_beta   90.00
_cell.angle_gamma   90.00
#
_symmetry.space_group_name_H-M   'P 1'
#
loop_
_entity.id
_entity.type
_entity.pdbx_description
1 polymer ?
#
loop_
_entity_poly.entity_id
_entity_poly.type
_entity_poly.pdbx_seq_one_letter_code
_entity_poly.pdbx_strand_id
1 'polypeptide(L)'
;MQLKTFAVLFLIVLAACQSNESKTSTATGPMTINGAGATFPYPIYSKWFDEYQKAHPNVRINYQSIGSGGGIKQLTAQTVFFGASDGPMTDAQLQAAPGAILHFPTVLGGVVPVYNVTGVTQPLRFNGTVLADIYLGKITKWNDAAIANLNPGVKLPADDIAVVHRSDGSGTTYIFCDFLSKVSPDYKQKVGVATSVNWPAGVGAKGNEGVSGLVRQTPGAIGYVELIYALQNKMSYGSVQNKAGQFVTASLDSVTAAATGATMPDDFRVSITNADGANAYPIASFTWLLLYEHPKDAARGSAMVDFLKWALTDGQKFAPSLGYAPLPQPVVAKEMQALGKIQ
;
A
#
# COMPACT_ATOMS: atom_id res chain seq x y z
N MET A 1 -64.68 74.97 30.82
CA MET A 1 -63.48 74.14 30.80
C MET A 1 -63.95 72.74 30.41
N GLN A 2 -63.71 72.38 29.13
CA GLN A 2 -64.33 71.19 28.50
C GLN A 2 -63.38 70.02 28.58
N LEU A 3 -63.88 68.92 29.11
CA LEU A 3 -63.20 67.62 29.11
C LEU A 3 -63.53 66.91 27.79
N LYS A 4 -62.54 66.58 27.00
CA LYS A 4 -62.71 65.78 25.79
C LYS A 4 -62.33 64.33 26.07
N THR A 5 -63.35 63.46 25.95
CA THR A 5 -63.22 61.99 26.06
C THR A 5 -62.61 61.43 24.79
N PHE A 6 -61.50 60.69 24.92
CA PHE A 6 -60.92 59.94 23.79
C PHE A 6 -61.32 58.47 23.95
N ALA A 7 -62.05 57.96 22.99
CA ALA A 7 -62.36 56.52 22.89
C ALA A 7 -61.18 55.80 22.22
N VAL A 8 -60.60 54.80 22.88
CA VAL A 8 -59.57 53.94 22.37
C VAL A 8 -60.20 52.70 21.73
N LEU A 9 -60.04 52.56 20.43
CA LEU A 9 -60.50 51.42 19.67
C LEU A 9 -59.43 50.31 19.76
N PHE A 10 -59.79 49.17 20.37
CA PHE A 10 -58.90 48.02 20.47
C PHE A 10 -58.99 47.16 19.19
N LEU A 11 -58.00 47.21 18.32
CA LEU A 11 -57.88 46.31 17.19
C LEU A 11 -57.21 45.01 17.64
N ILE A 12 -57.99 43.91 17.62
CA ILE A 12 -57.44 42.56 17.83
C ILE A 12 -56.85 42.09 16.52
N VAL A 13 -55.51 42.01 16.48
CA VAL A 13 -54.78 41.38 15.37
C VAL A 13 -54.63 39.88 15.69
N LEU A 14 -55.37 39.04 14.96
CA LEU A 14 -55.12 37.58 14.96
C LEU A 14 -53.78 37.32 14.23
N ALA A 15 -52.75 36.99 15.02
CA ALA A 15 -51.50 36.45 14.48
C ALA A 15 -51.73 34.98 14.08
N ALA A 16 -51.84 34.72 12.79
CA ALA A 16 -51.76 33.38 12.21
C ALA A 16 -50.33 32.85 12.40
N CYS A 17 -50.17 31.89 13.30
CA CYS A 17 -48.91 31.09 13.37
C CYS A 17 -48.77 30.28 12.08
N GLN A 18 -48.05 30.81 11.11
CA GLN A 18 -47.47 29.97 10.04
C GLN A 18 -46.35 29.18 10.68
N SER A 19 -46.56 27.89 10.87
CA SER A 19 -45.51 26.93 11.14
C SER A 19 -44.56 26.88 9.93
N ASN A 20 -43.46 27.60 10.05
CA ASN A 20 -42.34 27.48 9.13
C ASN A 20 -41.73 26.09 9.37
N GLU A 21 -42.17 25.06 8.64
CA GLU A 21 -41.42 23.83 8.51
C GLU A 21 -40.07 24.23 7.89
N SER A 22 -39.07 24.34 8.75
CA SER A 22 -37.67 24.40 8.35
C SER A 22 -37.39 23.10 7.61
N LYS A 23 -37.54 23.13 6.28
CA LYS A 23 -36.91 22.12 5.41
C LYS A 23 -35.44 22.19 5.69
N THR A 24 -34.97 21.29 6.55
CA THR A 24 -33.56 20.98 6.70
C THR A 24 -33.09 20.52 5.34
N SER A 25 -32.54 21.43 4.57
CA SER A 25 -31.81 21.11 3.33
C SER A 25 -30.64 20.25 3.75
N THR A 26 -30.83 18.95 3.75
CA THR A 26 -29.71 17.99 3.79
C THR A 26 -28.84 18.36 2.60
N ALA A 27 -27.66 18.88 2.89
CA ALA A 27 -26.63 19.15 1.88
C ALA A 27 -26.34 17.82 1.15
N THR A 28 -26.93 17.68 -0.04
CA THR A 28 -26.81 16.49 -0.89
C THR A 28 -25.49 16.52 -1.68
N GLY A 29 -24.39 16.74 -0.98
CA GLY A 29 -23.06 16.50 -1.54
C GLY A 29 -22.71 15.01 -1.48
N PRO A 30 -21.77 14.54 -2.29
CA PRO A 30 -21.35 13.15 -2.24
C PRO A 30 -20.81 12.80 -0.86
N MET A 31 -21.14 11.59 -0.38
CA MET A 31 -20.52 11.02 0.82
C MET A 31 -19.02 10.92 0.63
N THR A 32 -18.25 11.58 1.50
CA THR A 32 -16.78 11.54 1.43
C THR A 32 -16.23 10.55 2.44
N ILE A 33 -15.37 9.63 1.96
CA ILE A 33 -14.68 8.63 2.76
C ILE A 33 -13.17 8.88 2.61
N ASN A 34 -12.49 9.12 3.72
CA ASN A 34 -11.06 9.41 3.73
C ASN A 34 -10.27 8.20 4.21
N GLY A 35 -9.23 7.84 3.48
CA GLY A 35 -8.26 6.83 3.84
C GLY A 35 -6.82 7.31 3.72
N ALA A 36 -5.90 6.55 4.30
CA ALA A 36 -4.48 6.83 4.23
C ALA A 36 -3.65 5.56 4.34
N GLY A 37 -2.45 5.56 3.79
CA GLY A 37 -1.54 4.44 4.02
C GLY A 37 -0.51 4.22 2.91
N ALA A 38 -0.33 2.96 2.58
CA ALA A 38 0.71 2.46 1.70
C ALA A 38 0.83 3.20 0.36
N THR A 39 2.07 3.44 -0.06
CA THR A 39 2.37 3.99 -1.40
C THR A 39 2.42 2.90 -2.48
N PHE A 40 2.67 1.66 -2.08
CA PHE A 40 2.71 0.49 -2.95
C PHE A 40 1.45 0.39 -3.85
N PRO A 41 0.19 0.39 -3.34
CA PRO A 41 -1.01 0.25 -4.16
C PRO A 41 -1.54 1.59 -4.70
N TYR A 42 -0.88 2.72 -4.45
CA TYR A 42 -1.43 4.03 -4.77
C TYR A 42 -1.88 4.19 -6.23
N PRO A 43 -1.13 3.71 -7.25
CA PRO A 43 -1.56 3.80 -8.64
C PRO A 43 -2.87 3.06 -8.92
N ILE A 44 -3.04 1.83 -8.41
CA ILE A 44 -4.28 1.07 -8.62
C ILE A 44 -5.43 1.63 -7.76
N TYR A 45 -5.18 2.07 -6.52
CA TYR A 45 -6.20 2.68 -5.68
C TYR A 45 -6.72 3.99 -6.28
N SER A 46 -5.84 4.84 -6.81
CA SER A 46 -6.23 6.06 -7.52
C SER A 46 -7.13 5.75 -8.72
N LYS A 47 -6.77 4.71 -9.50
CA LYS A 47 -7.58 4.25 -10.63
C LYS A 47 -8.94 3.72 -10.17
N TRP A 48 -8.97 2.90 -9.13
CA TRP A 48 -10.20 2.34 -8.60
C TRP A 48 -11.15 3.40 -8.04
N PHE A 49 -10.64 4.36 -7.26
CA PHE A 49 -11.47 5.43 -6.70
C PHE A 49 -12.08 6.32 -7.79
N ASP A 50 -11.32 6.63 -8.85
CA ASP A 50 -11.80 7.38 -10.00
C ASP A 50 -12.89 6.61 -10.77
N GLU A 51 -12.66 5.35 -11.10
CA GLU A 51 -13.62 4.52 -11.84
C GLU A 51 -14.87 4.22 -11.01
N TYR A 52 -14.71 3.96 -9.72
CA TYR A 52 -15.83 3.73 -8.81
C TYR A 52 -16.70 5.00 -8.67
N GLN A 53 -16.08 6.16 -8.53
CA GLN A 53 -16.82 7.43 -8.44
C GLN A 53 -17.60 7.74 -9.71
N LYS A 54 -17.11 7.40 -10.90
CA LYS A 54 -17.85 7.55 -12.18
C LYS A 54 -19.13 6.71 -12.18
N ALA A 55 -19.08 5.49 -11.65
CA ALA A 55 -20.24 4.60 -11.55
C ALA A 55 -21.14 4.94 -10.33
N HIS A 56 -20.58 5.52 -9.28
CA HIS A 56 -21.24 5.84 -8.01
C HIS A 56 -21.01 7.31 -7.63
N PRO A 57 -21.59 8.30 -8.32
CA PRO A 57 -21.27 9.72 -8.16
C PRO A 57 -21.58 10.29 -6.76
N ASN A 58 -22.40 9.58 -5.98
CA ASN A 58 -22.72 9.95 -4.60
C ASN A 58 -21.68 9.49 -3.57
N VAL A 59 -20.63 8.76 -3.98
CA VAL A 59 -19.54 8.30 -3.09
C VAL A 59 -18.22 8.80 -3.62
N ARG A 60 -17.48 9.54 -2.78
CA ARG A 60 -16.14 10.03 -3.07
C ARG A 60 -15.15 9.43 -2.09
N ILE A 61 -14.17 8.71 -2.58
CA ILE A 61 -13.10 8.13 -1.75
C ILE A 61 -11.82 8.94 -1.99
N ASN A 62 -11.30 9.53 -0.90
CA ASN A 62 -10.01 10.23 -0.91
C ASN A 62 -8.95 9.37 -0.23
N TYR A 63 -7.73 9.40 -0.75
CA TYR A 63 -6.64 8.62 -0.21
C TYR A 63 -5.34 9.42 -0.10
N GLN A 64 -4.70 9.33 1.05
CA GLN A 64 -3.39 9.94 1.31
C GLN A 64 -2.31 8.86 1.28
N SER A 65 -1.46 8.90 0.26
CA SER A 65 -0.31 8.01 0.10
C SER A 65 0.84 8.48 1.00
N ILE A 66 0.88 7.99 2.25
CA ILE A 66 1.81 8.44 3.32
C ILE A 66 2.66 7.31 3.93
N GLY A 67 2.57 6.11 3.36
CA GLY A 67 3.19 4.89 3.85
C GLY A 67 2.33 4.12 4.85
N SER A 68 2.57 2.80 4.91
CA SER A 68 1.78 1.85 5.71
C SER A 68 1.74 2.21 7.19
N GLY A 69 2.89 2.60 7.76
CA GLY A 69 2.95 3.01 9.17
C GLY A 69 2.09 4.25 9.46
N GLY A 70 2.06 5.21 8.51
CA GLY A 70 1.18 6.39 8.59
C GLY A 70 -0.29 6.00 8.53
N GLY A 71 -0.66 5.09 7.63
CA GLY A 71 -2.01 4.56 7.48
C GLY A 71 -2.51 3.83 8.73
N ILE A 72 -1.72 2.91 9.26
CA ILE A 72 -2.03 2.19 10.50
C ILE A 72 -2.21 3.18 11.66
N LYS A 73 -1.29 4.15 11.79
CA LYS A 73 -1.37 5.17 12.86
C LYS A 73 -2.64 6.01 12.76
N GLN A 74 -2.99 6.49 11.56
CA GLN A 74 -4.20 7.31 11.37
C GLN A 74 -5.48 6.49 11.55
N LEU A 75 -5.51 5.23 11.11
CA LEU A 75 -6.64 4.33 11.36
C LEU A 75 -6.84 4.07 12.86
N THR A 76 -5.76 3.71 13.58
CA THR A 76 -5.80 3.48 15.03
C THR A 76 -6.24 4.73 15.80
N ALA A 77 -5.80 5.92 15.36
CA ALA A 77 -6.24 7.20 15.90
C ALA A 77 -7.67 7.62 15.44
N GLN A 78 -8.29 6.83 14.55
CA GLN A 78 -9.61 7.10 13.97
C GLN A 78 -9.73 8.46 13.27
N THR A 79 -8.63 8.96 12.69
CA THR A 79 -8.59 10.20 11.90
C THR A 79 -8.89 9.97 10.41
N VAL A 80 -8.87 8.70 9.98
CA VAL A 80 -9.34 8.24 8.67
C VAL A 80 -10.32 7.09 8.84
N PHE A 81 -11.14 6.86 7.81
CA PHE A 81 -12.13 5.79 7.82
C PHE A 81 -11.52 4.41 7.54
N PHE A 82 -10.52 4.36 6.66
CA PHE A 82 -9.78 3.14 6.35
C PHE A 82 -8.28 3.40 6.29
N GLY A 83 -7.52 2.36 6.58
CA GLY A 83 -6.08 2.34 6.40
C GLY A 83 -5.67 1.50 5.19
N ALA A 84 -4.42 1.61 4.75
CA ALA A 84 -3.82 0.68 3.81
C ALA A 84 -2.38 0.34 4.20
N SER A 85 -2.01 -0.93 4.06
CA SER A 85 -0.69 -1.43 4.43
C SER A 85 -0.27 -2.61 3.55
N ASP A 86 1.03 -2.67 3.21
CA ASP A 86 1.62 -3.81 2.49
C ASP A 86 2.33 -4.78 3.44
N GLY A 87 2.30 -4.50 4.73
CA GLY A 87 2.62 -5.43 5.81
C GLY A 87 1.40 -5.52 6.72
N PRO A 88 0.95 -6.73 7.10
CA PRO A 88 -0.19 -6.87 7.98
C PRO A 88 0.12 -6.23 9.35
N MET A 89 -0.92 -5.75 10.02
CA MET A 89 -0.77 -5.26 11.40
C MET A 89 -0.32 -6.39 12.31
N THR A 90 0.60 -6.08 13.20
CA THR A 90 1.02 -7.00 14.25
C THR A 90 -0.06 -7.18 15.32
N ASP A 91 -0.01 -8.25 16.09
CA ASP A 91 -0.95 -8.47 17.19
C ASP A 91 -0.91 -7.32 18.21
N ALA A 92 0.27 -6.77 18.49
CA ALA A 92 0.41 -5.60 19.36
C ALA A 92 -0.29 -4.35 18.78
N GLN A 93 -0.23 -4.14 17.47
CA GLN A 93 -0.94 -3.03 16.82
C GLN A 93 -2.46 -3.24 16.83
N LEU A 94 -2.92 -4.48 16.63
CA LEU A 94 -4.34 -4.82 16.72
C LEU A 94 -4.88 -4.65 18.14
N GLN A 95 -4.12 -5.08 19.15
CA GLN A 95 -4.49 -4.91 20.56
C GLN A 95 -4.52 -3.43 20.99
N ALA A 96 -3.67 -2.59 20.39
CA ALA A 96 -3.64 -1.14 20.68
C ALA A 96 -4.75 -0.36 19.95
N ALA A 97 -5.44 -0.97 19.00
CA ALA A 97 -6.55 -0.34 18.29
C ALA A 97 -7.81 -0.27 19.16
N PRO A 98 -8.62 0.80 19.03
CA PRO A 98 -9.84 0.97 19.84
C PRO A 98 -11.00 0.03 19.44
N GLY A 99 -10.80 -0.87 18.49
CA GLY A 99 -11.77 -1.87 18.03
C GLY A 99 -11.12 -2.88 17.09
N ALA A 100 -11.84 -3.94 16.77
CA ALA A 100 -11.37 -4.98 15.85
C ALA A 100 -11.15 -4.41 14.45
N ILE A 101 -9.95 -4.66 13.87
CA ILE A 101 -9.59 -4.25 12.51
C ILE A 101 -9.47 -5.50 11.63
N LEU A 102 -10.17 -5.48 10.52
CA LEU A 102 -10.15 -6.50 9.48
C LEU A 102 -9.16 -6.12 8.38
N HIS A 103 -8.50 -7.14 7.82
CA HIS A 103 -7.57 -7.01 6.70
C HIS A 103 -8.24 -7.55 5.43
N PHE A 104 -8.25 -6.75 4.36
CA PHE A 104 -8.77 -7.14 3.07
C PHE A 104 -7.65 -7.04 2.03
N PRO A 105 -7.05 -8.16 1.58
CA PRO A 105 -6.14 -8.15 0.45
C PRO A 105 -6.82 -7.50 -0.76
N THR A 106 -6.07 -6.78 -1.58
CA THR A 106 -6.68 -6.07 -2.72
C THR A 106 -6.06 -6.45 -4.06
N VAL A 107 -4.75 -6.50 -4.12
CA VAL A 107 -3.96 -6.97 -5.27
C VAL A 107 -2.64 -7.55 -4.77
N LEU A 108 -1.90 -8.18 -5.69
CA LEU A 108 -0.52 -8.58 -5.46
C LEU A 108 0.43 -7.70 -6.26
N GLY A 109 1.64 -7.49 -5.72
CA GLY A 109 2.72 -6.81 -6.42
C GLY A 109 4.09 -7.36 -6.03
N GLY A 110 5.11 -6.92 -6.73
CA GLY A 110 6.50 -7.30 -6.49
C GLY A 110 7.35 -6.10 -6.08
N VAL A 111 8.18 -6.28 -5.06
CA VAL A 111 9.22 -5.30 -4.72
C VAL A 111 10.48 -5.62 -5.51
N VAL A 112 10.94 -4.69 -6.32
CA VAL A 112 12.09 -4.89 -7.21
C VAL A 112 13.30 -4.07 -6.76
N PRO A 113 14.53 -4.63 -6.80
CA PRO A 113 15.74 -3.86 -6.64
C PRO A 113 15.95 -3.01 -7.91
N VAL A 114 15.87 -1.69 -7.74
CA VAL A 114 16.12 -0.69 -8.81
C VAL A 114 17.48 -0.09 -8.65
N TYR A 115 18.14 0.24 -9.76
CA TYR A 115 19.49 0.77 -9.71
C TYR A 115 19.77 1.77 -10.85
N ASN A 116 20.82 2.57 -10.66
CA ASN A 116 21.34 3.53 -11.64
C ASN A 116 22.84 3.36 -11.79
N VAL A 117 23.27 2.39 -12.60
CA VAL A 117 24.68 2.04 -12.81
C VAL A 117 25.10 2.44 -14.21
N THR A 118 26.01 3.38 -14.31
CA THR A 118 26.49 3.90 -15.60
C THR A 118 27.16 2.80 -16.43
N GLY A 119 26.77 2.71 -17.70
CA GLY A 119 27.33 1.74 -18.65
C GLY A 119 26.77 0.32 -18.53
N VAL A 120 25.85 0.06 -17.60
CA VAL A 120 25.15 -1.22 -17.46
C VAL A 120 23.79 -1.12 -18.16
N THR A 121 23.62 -1.81 -19.28
CA THR A 121 22.37 -1.81 -20.07
C THR A 121 21.57 -3.09 -19.92
N GLN A 122 22.18 -4.15 -19.38
CA GLN A 122 21.53 -5.45 -19.17
C GLN A 122 20.92 -5.51 -17.76
N PRO A 123 19.80 -6.21 -17.57
CA PRO A 123 19.26 -6.43 -16.24
C PRO A 123 20.25 -7.20 -15.36
N LEU A 124 20.54 -6.68 -14.18
CA LEU A 124 21.41 -7.34 -13.21
C LEU A 124 20.67 -8.46 -12.47
N ARG A 125 21.44 -9.46 -12.04
CA ARG A 125 20.99 -10.57 -11.21
C ARG A 125 21.46 -10.36 -9.78
N PHE A 126 20.57 -10.56 -8.85
CA PHE A 126 20.84 -10.51 -7.41
C PHE A 126 20.37 -11.78 -6.73
N ASN A 127 21.10 -12.26 -5.74
CA ASN A 127 20.57 -13.22 -4.79
C ASN A 127 20.31 -12.52 -3.45
N GLY A 128 19.60 -13.22 -2.56
CA GLY A 128 19.22 -12.65 -1.27
C GLY A 128 20.41 -12.27 -0.39
N THR A 129 21.51 -13.04 -0.42
CA THR A 129 22.73 -12.76 0.34
C THR A 129 23.39 -11.47 -0.12
N VAL A 130 23.56 -11.29 -1.44
CA VAL A 130 24.15 -10.07 -2.02
C VAL A 130 23.30 -8.84 -1.68
N LEU A 131 21.99 -8.92 -1.85
CA LEU A 131 21.10 -7.82 -1.44
C LEU A 131 21.22 -7.51 0.04
N ALA A 132 21.19 -8.53 0.91
CA ALA A 132 21.36 -8.33 2.34
C ALA A 132 22.70 -7.67 2.69
N ASP A 133 23.80 -8.10 2.08
CA ASP A 133 25.14 -7.58 2.36
C ASP A 133 25.33 -6.15 1.81
N ILE A 134 24.65 -5.78 0.72
CA ILE A 134 24.60 -4.38 0.25
C ILE A 134 23.89 -3.50 1.31
N TYR A 135 22.69 -3.90 1.78
CA TYR A 135 21.93 -3.11 2.75
C TYR A 135 22.49 -3.17 4.19
N LEU A 136 23.37 -4.13 4.48
CA LEU A 136 24.20 -4.16 5.70
C LEU A 136 25.46 -3.30 5.59
N GLY A 137 25.76 -2.72 4.41
CA GLY A 137 26.97 -1.95 4.16
C GLY A 137 28.26 -2.76 4.07
N LYS A 138 28.16 -4.08 3.85
CA LYS A 138 29.32 -4.98 3.67
C LYS A 138 29.84 -4.97 2.23
N ILE A 139 28.93 -4.94 1.25
CA ILE A 139 29.25 -4.78 -0.17
C ILE A 139 29.00 -3.31 -0.49
N THR A 140 30.08 -2.59 -0.83
CA THR A 140 30.07 -1.15 -1.03
C THR A 140 30.45 -0.72 -2.46
N LYS A 141 30.82 -1.65 -3.32
CA LYS A 141 31.22 -1.37 -4.70
C LYS A 141 30.50 -2.26 -5.70
N TRP A 142 30.15 -1.69 -6.86
CA TRP A 142 29.44 -2.42 -7.89
C TRP A 142 30.24 -3.57 -8.51
N ASN A 143 31.56 -3.43 -8.60
CA ASN A 143 32.47 -4.48 -9.10
C ASN A 143 32.88 -5.50 -8.04
N ASP A 144 32.22 -5.53 -6.89
CA ASP A 144 32.46 -6.57 -5.88
C ASP A 144 32.29 -7.96 -6.50
N ALA A 145 33.18 -8.89 -6.11
CA ALA A 145 33.19 -10.26 -6.65
C ALA A 145 31.85 -10.98 -6.46
N ALA A 146 31.14 -10.72 -5.35
CA ALA A 146 29.85 -11.32 -5.09
C ALA A 146 28.76 -10.87 -6.10
N ILE A 147 28.80 -9.63 -6.56
CA ILE A 147 27.91 -9.12 -7.63
C ILE A 147 28.38 -9.62 -8.99
N ALA A 148 29.69 -9.53 -9.28
CA ALA A 148 30.27 -9.90 -10.56
C ALA A 148 30.03 -11.38 -10.91
N ASN A 149 30.17 -12.27 -9.93
CA ASN A 149 29.95 -13.72 -10.12
C ASN A 149 28.49 -14.07 -10.48
N LEU A 150 27.50 -13.25 -10.06
CA LEU A 150 26.11 -13.41 -10.46
C LEU A 150 25.81 -12.85 -11.85
N ASN A 151 26.71 -12.01 -12.38
CA ASN A 151 26.53 -11.25 -13.62
C ASN A 151 27.70 -11.48 -14.61
N PRO A 152 27.99 -12.74 -15.02
CA PRO A 152 29.06 -13.04 -15.92
C PRO A 152 28.89 -12.30 -17.25
N GLY A 153 29.98 -11.68 -17.75
CA GLY A 153 29.97 -10.91 -18.98
C GLY A 153 29.49 -9.45 -18.85
N VAL A 154 28.99 -9.03 -17.68
CA VAL A 154 28.65 -7.63 -17.42
C VAL A 154 29.90 -6.90 -16.91
N LYS A 155 30.30 -5.82 -17.59
CA LYS A 155 31.38 -4.95 -17.10
C LYS A 155 30.83 -4.01 -16.03
N LEU A 156 31.00 -4.39 -14.76
CA LEU A 156 30.61 -3.57 -13.63
C LEU A 156 31.67 -2.50 -13.32
N PRO A 157 31.26 -1.23 -13.05
CA PRO A 157 32.20 -0.18 -12.69
C PRO A 157 32.73 -0.35 -11.26
N ALA A 158 33.86 0.26 -10.94
CA ALA A 158 34.43 0.28 -9.59
C ALA A 158 33.81 1.36 -8.68
N ASP A 159 32.65 1.87 -9.10
CA ASP A 159 31.92 2.92 -8.38
C ASP A 159 31.37 2.42 -7.05
N ASP A 160 31.23 3.33 -6.09
CA ASP A 160 30.60 3.04 -4.82
C ASP A 160 29.09 2.83 -5.00
N ILE A 161 28.53 1.96 -4.17
CA ILE A 161 27.07 1.71 -4.11
C ILE A 161 26.44 2.74 -3.18
N ALA A 162 25.59 3.61 -3.72
CA ALA A 162 24.77 4.52 -2.95
C ALA A 162 23.43 3.83 -2.60
N VAL A 163 23.33 3.30 -1.39
CA VAL A 163 22.11 2.62 -0.91
C VAL A 163 21.02 3.64 -0.64
N VAL A 164 19.82 3.42 -1.20
CA VAL A 164 18.62 4.22 -0.97
C VAL A 164 17.55 3.34 -0.33
N HIS A 165 17.01 3.81 0.80
CA HIS A 165 15.96 3.11 1.54
C HIS A 165 14.79 4.04 1.86
N ARG A 166 13.72 3.52 2.45
CA ARG A 166 12.56 4.33 2.88
C ARG A 166 12.87 5.06 4.19
N SER A 167 12.40 6.30 4.27
CA SER A 167 12.48 7.14 5.48
C SER A 167 11.17 7.20 6.26
N ASP A 168 10.07 6.74 5.67
CA ASP A 168 8.74 6.66 6.27
C ASP A 168 8.41 5.23 6.73
N GLY A 169 7.36 5.07 7.52
CA GLY A 169 6.82 3.74 7.85
C GLY A 169 6.23 3.05 6.62
N SER A 170 6.96 2.11 6.05
CA SER A 170 6.74 1.56 4.71
C SER A 170 6.42 0.06 4.71
N GLY A 171 5.30 -0.32 4.09
CA GLY A 171 5.01 -1.71 3.82
C GLY A 171 5.95 -2.32 2.77
N THR A 172 6.40 -1.54 1.79
CA THR A 172 7.44 -1.98 0.83
C THR A 172 8.74 -2.33 1.56
N THR A 173 9.13 -1.55 2.59
CA THR A 173 10.23 -1.89 3.50
C THR A 173 9.95 -3.20 4.24
N TYR A 174 8.74 -3.37 4.79
CA TYR A 174 8.36 -4.60 5.48
C TYR A 174 8.56 -5.83 4.59
N ILE A 175 8.05 -5.81 3.34
CA ILE A 175 8.17 -6.91 2.38
C ILE A 175 9.65 -7.20 2.06
N PHE A 176 10.42 -6.16 1.79
CA PHE A 176 11.85 -6.29 1.46
C PHE A 176 12.65 -6.86 2.63
N CYS A 177 12.44 -6.34 3.84
CA CYS A 177 13.08 -6.84 5.06
C CYS A 177 12.64 -8.26 5.43
N ASP A 178 11.39 -8.62 5.18
CA ASP A 178 10.88 -9.98 5.41
C ASP A 178 11.60 -10.98 4.50
N PHE A 179 11.74 -10.66 3.21
CA PHE A 179 12.55 -11.47 2.30
C PHE A 179 14.00 -11.58 2.76
N LEU A 180 14.68 -10.45 3.02
CA LEU A 180 16.09 -10.46 3.42
C LEU A 180 16.33 -11.20 4.74
N SER A 181 15.39 -11.10 5.68
CA SER A 181 15.47 -11.84 6.96
C SER A 181 15.26 -13.35 6.79
N LYS A 182 14.52 -13.79 5.78
CA LYS A 182 14.36 -15.22 5.45
C LYS A 182 15.59 -15.84 4.81
N VAL A 183 16.39 -15.03 4.11
CA VAL A 183 17.56 -15.52 3.32
C VAL A 183 18.92 -15.17 3.94
N SER A 184 18.96 -14.28 4.95
CA SER A 184 20.17 -13.85 5.64
C SER A 184 19.95 -13.80 7.16
N PRO A 185 20.52 -14.76 7.93
CA PRO A 185 20.46 -14.74 9.39
C PRO A 185 21.07 -13.47 10.00
N ASP A 186 22.17 -12.97 9.41
CA ASP A 186 22.83 -11.74 9.85
C ASP A 186 21.95 -10.50 9.66
N TYR A 187 21.25 -10.41 8.52
CA TYR A 187 20.27 -9.34 8.28
C TYR A 187 19.10 -9.41 9.29
N LYS A 188 18.58 -10.63 9.51
CA LYS A 188 17.51 -10.87 10.50
C LYS A 188 17.91 -10.41 11.90
N GLN A 189 19.14 -10.68 12.31
CA GLN A 189 19.65 -10.33 13.65
C GLN A 189 19.88 -8.80 13.77
N LYS A 190 20.46 -8.17 12.75
CA LYS A 190 20.89 -6.76 12.82
C LYS A 190 19.79 -5.76 12.49
N VAL A 191 18.89 -6.10 11.57
CA VAL A 191 17.85 -5.21 11.05
C VAL A 191 16.45 -5.70 11.39
N GLY A 192 16.16 -6.98 11.12
CA GLY A 192 14.86 -7.58 11.37
C GLY A 192 13.78 -7.14 10.36
N VAL A 193 12.51 -7.30 10.77
CA VAL A 193 11.33 -7.07 9.92
C VAL A 193 10.38 -6.09 10.60
N ALA A 194 10.20 -4.92 9.99
CA ALA A 194 9.21 -3.93 10.40
C ALA A 194 8.93 -2.96 9.26
N THR A 195 7.89 -2.13 9.41
CA THR A 195 7.63 -1.01 8.48
C THR A 195 8.64 0.14 8.61
N SER A 196 9.36 0.20 9.74
CA SER A 196 10.49 1.11 9.99
C SER A 196 11.58 0.34 10.72
N VAL A 197 12.78 0.36 10.17
CA VAL A 197 13.95 -0.34 10.72
C VAL A 197 15.13 0.62 10.83
N ASN A 198 16.11 0.25 11.65
CA ASN A 198 17.38 0.97 11.72
C ASN A 198 18.29 0.50 10.59
N TRP A 199 18.40 1.30 9.54
CA TRP A 199 19.24 0.99 8.39
C TRP A 199 20.71 1.16 8.72
N PRO A 200 21.55 0.12 8.49
CA PRO A 200 23.00 0.22 8.74
C PRO A 200 23.74 1.15 7.76
N ALA A 201 23.20 1.33 6.55
CA ALA A 201 23.80 2.11 5.49
C ALA A 201 22.73 2.79 4.61
N GLY A 202 23.13 3.86 3.93
CA GLY A 202 22.31 4.50 2.92
C GLY A 202 21.64 5.79 3.36
N VAL A 203 20.81 6.32 2.46
CA VAL A 203 20.03 7.54 2.65
C VAL A 203 18.54 7.25 2.48
N GLY A 204 17.73 7.94 3.29
CA GLY A 204 16.28 7.75 3.31
C GLY A 204 15.56 8.63 2.28
N ALA A 205 14.55 8.05 1.61
CA ALA A 205 13.62 8.78 0.75
C ALA A 205 12.16 8.41 1.08
N LYS A 206 11.24 9.38 1.01
CA LYS A 206 9.85 9.20 1.37
C LYS A 206 9.05 8.59 0.23
N GLY A 207 8.33 7.50 0.49
CA GLY A 207 7.45 6.83 -0.47
C GLY A 207 8.22 6.05 -1.55
N ASN A 208 7.51 5.26 -2.35
CA ASN A 208 8.08 4.65 -3.56
C ASN A 208 8.52 5.73 -4.56
N GLU A 209 7.80 6.83 -4.63
CA GLU A 209 8.10 8.00 -5.47
C GLU A 209 9.45 8.61 -5.12
N GLY A 210 9.71 8.84 -3.84
CA GLY A 210 10.96 9.43 -3.37
C GLY A 210 12.16 8.52 -3.62
N VAL A 211 12.03 7.20 -3.36
CA VAL A 211 13.08 6.22 -3.67
C VAL A 211 13.35 6.18 -5.17
N SER A 212 12.30 6.10 -6.02
CA SER A 212 12.45 6.13 -7.47
C SER A 212 13.18 7.39 -7.95
N GLY A 213 12.77 8.55 -7.44
CA GLY A 213 13.38 9.84 -7.80
C GLY A 213 14.85 9.89 -7.41
N LEU A 214 15.19 9.49 -6.19
CA LEU A 214 16.57 9.56 -5.68
C LEU A 214 17.49 8.59 -6.40
N VAL A 215 17.06 7.34 -6.64
CA VAL A 215 17.85 6.36 -7.41
C VAL A 215 18.12 6.84 -8.83
N ARG A 216 17.10 7.39 -9.51
CA ARG A 216 17.28 7.92 -10.87
C ARG A 216 18.28 9.07 -10.96
N GLN A 217 18.35 9.91 -9.94
CA GLN A 217 19.20 11.10 -9.90
C GLN A 217 20.62 10.81 -9.40
N THR A 218 20.85 9.67 -8.75
CA THR A 218 22.12 9.34 -8.11
C THR A 218 22.84 8.24 -8.88
N PRO A 219 23.93 8.55 -9.60
CA PRO A 219 24.79 7.53 -10.20
C PRO A 219 25.30 6.55 -9.14
N GLY A 220 25.34 5.27 -9.45
CA GLY A 220 25.75 4.22 -8.53
C GLY A 220 24.69 3.85 -7.47
N ALA A 221 23.50 4.42 -7.51
CA ALA A 221 22.48 4.11 -6.52
C ALA A 221 21.80 2.74 -6.75
N ILE A 222 21.42 2.12 -5.63
CA ILE A 222 20.48 1.00 -5.55
C ILE A 222 19.38 1.32 -4.55
N GLY A 223 18.15 0.97 -4.88
CA GLY A 223 16.98 1.10 -4.00
C GLY A 223 16.01 -0.07 -4.20
N TYR A 224 14.88 -0.03 -3.54
CA TYR A 224 13.79 -0.99 -3.73
C TYR A 224 12.45 -0.24 -3.82
N VAL A 225 11.64 -0.62 -4.78
CA VAL A 225 10.30 -0.03 -5.00
C VAL A 225 9.32 -1.12 -5.44
N GLU A 226 8.05 -0.84 -5.38
CA GLU A 226 7.04 -1.65 -6.06
C GLU A 226 7.22 -1.55 -7.59
N LEU A 227 6.97 -2.64 -8.30
CA LEU A 227 7.26 -2.83 -9.73
C LEU A 227 6.72 -1.70 -10.62
N ILE A 228 5.48 -1.21 -10.39
CA ILE A 228 4.89 -0.17 -11.25
C ILE A 228 5.72 1.11 -11.22
N TYR A 229 6.35 1.44 -10.09
CA TYR A 229 7.20 2.63 -10.00
C TYR A 229 8.47 2.49 -10.85
N ALA A 230 9.03 1.28 -10.93
CA ALA A 230 10.14 1.00 -11.83
C ALA A 230 9.71 1.12 -13.29
N LEU A 231 8.56 0.56 -13.65
CA LEU A 231 8.01 0.58 -15.00
C LEU A 231 7.66 2.00 -15.47
N GLN A 232 6.89 2.74 -14.66
CA GLN A 232 6.47 4.11 -15.00
C GLN A 232 7.64 5.08 -15.12
N ASN A 233 8.67 4.89 -14.31
CA ASN A 233 9.88 5.70 -14.33
C ASN A 233 10.97 5.17 -15.27
N LYS A 234 10.72 4.08 -16.01
CA LYS A 234 11.66 3.43 -16.94
C LYS A 234 13.01 3.15 -16.27
N MET A 235 12.98 2.67 -15.02
CA MET A 235 14.17 2.36 -14.25
C MET A 235 14.71 0.97 -14.61
N SER A 236 16.03 0.81 -14.53
CA SER A 236 16.64 -0.52 -14.51
C SER A 236 16.29 -1.21 -13.19
N TYR A 237 15.84 -2.46 -13.26
CA TYR A 237 15.61 -3.30 -12.11
C TYR A 237 16.13 -4.71 -12.35
N GLY A 238 16.51 -5.40 -11.28
CA GLY A 238 17.16 -6.69 -11.32
C GLY A 238 16.20 -7.86 -11.17
N SER A 239 16.62 -9.02 -11.72
CA SER A 239 16.04 -10.31 -11.35
C SER A 239 16.60 -10.76 -9.99
N VAL A 240 15.79 -11.49 -9.24
CA VAL A 240 16.17 -11.96 -7.90
C VAL A 240 16.10 -13.49 -7.87
N GLN A 241 17.13 -14.11 -7.27
CA GLN A 241 17.18 -15.55 -7.11
C GLN A 241 16.13 -16.00 -6.10
N ASN A 242 15.25 -16.91 -6.49
CA ASN A 242 14.23 -17.48 -5.66
C ASN A 242 14.73 -18.73 -4.88
N LYS A 243 13.86 -19.31 -4.04
CA LYS A 243 14.14 -20.47 -3.23
C LYS A 243 14.54 -21.72 -4.06
N ALA A 244 14.05 -21.82 -5.29
CA ALA A 244 14.42 -22.88 -6.24
C ALA A 244 15.76 -22.64 -6.96
N GLY A 245 16.47 -21.53 -6.65
CA GLY A 245 17.75 -21.18 -7.26
C GLY A 245 17.63 -20.51 -8.63
N GLN A 246 16.40 -20.21 -9.09
CA GLN A 246 16.17 -19.54 -10.38
C GLN A 246 16.21 -18.02 -10.23
N PHE A 247 16.82 -17.31 -11.18
CA PHE A 247 16.73 -15.85 -11.27
C PHE A 247 15.42 -15.46 -11.94
N VAL A 248 14.50 -14.91 -11.16
CA VAL A 248 13.15 -14.55 -11.60
C VAL A 248 13.04 -13.02 -11.70
N THR A 249 12.56 -12.55 -12.85
CA THR A 249 12.17 -11.14 -13.03
C THR A 249 10.71 -10.96 -12.55
N ALA A 250 10.44 -9.87 -11.85
CA ALA A 250 9.08 -9.55 -11.43
C ALA A 250 8.18 -9.32 -12.65
N SER A 251 7.08 -10.02 -12.69
CA SER A 251 6.01 -9.93 -13.69
C SER A 251 4.69 -10.36 -13.06
N LEU A 252 3.58 -10.14 -13.75
CA LEU A 252 2.26 -10.60 -13.29
C LEU A 252 2.28 -12.11 -13.00
N ASP A 253 2.83 -12.89 -13.91
CA ASP A 253 2.88 -14.36 -13.77
C ASP A 253 3.75 -14.80 -12.61
N SER A 254 4.93 -14.20 -12.44
CA SER A 254 5.86 -14.58 -11.36
C SER A 254 5.38 -14.14 -9.98
N VAL A 255 4.67 -13.01 -9.90
CA VAL A 255 4.01 -12.55 -8.66
C VAL A 255 2.80 -13.44 -8.33
N THR A 256 1.98 -13.80 -9.33
CA THR A 256 0.89 -14.77 -9.15
C THR A 256 1.42 -16.14 -8.71
N ALA A 257 2.54 -16.60 -9.30
CA ALA A 257 3.17 -17.86 -8.93
C ALA A 257 3.61 -17.87 -7.45
N ALA A 258 4.06 -16.73 -6.90
CA ALA A 258 4.41 -16.63 -5.49
C ALA A 258 3.21 -16.80 -4.54
N ALA A 259 2.02 -16.43 -4.98
CA ALA A 259 0.78 -16.63 -4.21
C ALA A 259 0.18 -18.04 -4.38
N THR A 260 0.62 -18.78 -5.41
CA THR A 260 0.12 -20.13 -5.69
C THR A 260 0.58 -21.09 -4.58
N GLY A 261 -0.37 -21.75 -3.94
CA GLY A 261 -0.09 -22.68 -2.84
C GLY A 261 0.00 -22.02 -1.45
N ALA A 262 -0.05 -20.70 -1.37
CA ALA A 262 -0.16 -20.04 -0.08
C ALA A 262 -1.53 -20.30 0.57
N THR A 263 -1.52 -20.80 1.80
CA THR A 263 -2.76 -20.94 2.58
C THR A 263 -3.13 -19.59 3.16
N MET A 264 -4.26 -19.02 2.70
CA MET A 264 -4.77 -17.77 3.22
C MET A 264 -5.47 -17.99 4.58
N PRO A 265 -4.95 -17.42 5.70
CA PRO A 265 -5.57 -17.54 7.02
C PRO A 265 -6.90 -16.77 7.07
N ASP A 266 -7.68 -16.97 8.16
CA ASP A 266 -9.00 -16.34 8.29
C ASP A 266 -8.93 -14.82 8.52
N ASP A 267 -7.82 -14.34 9.04
CA ASP A 267 -7.53 -12.92 9.22
C ASP A 267 -6.77 -12.28 8.05
N PHE A 268 -6.51 -13.04 6.98
CA PHE A 268 -5.79 -12.62 5.76
C PHE A 268 -4.35 -12.13 5.97
N ARG A 269 -3.75 -12.29 7.14
CA ARG A 269 -2.39 -11.85 7.46
C ARG A 269 -1.39 -12.94 7.08
N VAL A 270 -0.83 -12.87 5.90
CA VAL A 270 0.09 -13.86 5.33
C VAL A 270 1.27 -13.19 4.65
N SER A 271 2.45 -13.80 4.75
CA SER A 271 3.62 -13.45 3.96
C SER A 271 3.85 -14.49 2.87
N ILE A 272 4.04 -14.04 1.64
CA ILE A 272 4.38 -14.86 0.47
C ILE A 272 5.79 -14.56 -0.05
N THR A 273 6.62 -13.83 0.70
CA THR A 273 8.04 -13.64 0.32
C THR A 273 8.80 -14.96 0.43
N ASN A 274 9.74 -15.17 -0.47
CA ASN A 274 10.54 -16.40 -0.59
C ASN A 274 9.67 -17.66 -0.73
N ALA A 275 8.54 -17.54 -1.44
CA ALA A 275 7.62 -18.64 -1.71
C ALA A 275 8.31 -19.78 -2.49
N ASP A 276 7.75 -20.98 -2.33
CA ASP A 276 8.15 -22.14 -3.12
C ASP A 276 7.68 -21.98 -4.58
N GLY A 277 8.38 -22.63 -5.50
CA GLY A 277 8.06 -22.64 -6.94
C GLY A 277 9.17 -22.07 -7.81
N ALA A 278 9.45 -22.76 -8.93
CA ALA A 278 10.54 -22.40 -9.84
C ALA A 278 10.34 -21.00 -10.47
N ASN A 279 9.10 -20.58 -10.68
CA ASN A 279 8.76 -19.32 -11.33
C ASN A 279 8.28 -18.24 -10.33
N ALA A 280 8.25 -18.54 -9.01
CA ALA A 280 7.80 -17.60 -7.99
C ALA A 280 8.79 -16.45 -7.83
N TYR A 281 8.29 -15.20 -7.94
CA TYR A 281 9.10 -14.02 -7.63
C TYR A 281 9.28 -13.90 -6.11
N PRO A 282 10.52 -13.82 -5.61
CA PRO A 282 10.76 -14.02 -4.17
C PRO A 282 10.38 -12.84 -3.28
N ILE A 283 10.19 -11.63 -3.85
CA ILE A 283 9.84 -10.45 -3.08
C ILE A 283 8.42 -9.98 -3.45
N ALA A 284 7.50 -10.94 -3.49
CA ALA A 284 6.07 -10.69 -3.76
C ALA A 284 5.27 -10.56 -2.46
N SER A 285 4.19 -9.78 -2.52
CA SER A 285 3.26 -9.62 -1.40
C SER A 285 1.86 -9.24 -1.88
N PHE A 286 0.90 -9.49 -1.02
CA PHE A 286 -0.39 -8.80 -1.03
C PHE A 286 -0.21 -7.35 -0.53
N THR A 287 -1.22 -6.52 -0.78
CA THR A 287 -1.46 -5.26 -0.09
C THR A 287 -2.89 -5.24 0.43
N TRP A 288 -3.13 -4.63 1.57
CA TRP A 288 -4.40 -4.73 2.29
C TRP A 288 -5.05 -3.36 2.49
N LEU A 289 -6.37 -3.32 2.37
CA LEU A 289 -7.20 -2.32 3.03
C LEU A 289 -7.52 -2.78 4.45
N LEU A 290 -7.50 -1.84 5.39
CA LEU A 290 -7.72 -2.05 6.81
C LEU A 290 -8.98 -1.29 7.23
N LEU A 291 -9.97 -2.00 7.75
CA LEU A 291 -11.25 -1.42 8.18
C LEU A 291 -11.63 -1.93 9.57
N TYR A 292 -12.31 -1.08 10.33
CA TYR A 292 -12.97 -1.55 11.55
C TYR A 292 -14.10 -2.52 11.23
N GLU A 293 -14.23 -3.59 12.02
CA GLU A 293 -15.37 -4.50 11.97
C GLU A 293 -16.67 -3.79 12.28
N HIS A 294 -16.64 -2.85 13.24
CA HIS A 294 -17.76 -1.99 13.62
C HIS A 294 -17.37 -0.51 13.40
N PRO A 295 -17.56 0.02 12.19
CA PRO A 295 -17.25 1.40 11.89
C PRO A 295 -18.24 2.34 12.61
N LYS A 296 -17.75 3.49 13.10
CA LYS A 296 -18.59 4.49 13.79
C LYS A 296 -19.71 5.07 12.92
N ASP A 297 -19.55 5.04 11.61
CA ASP A 297 -20.50 5.53 10.61
C ASP A 297 -20.93 4.36 9.73
N ALA A 298 -22.09 3.81 10.01
CA ALA A 298 -22.62 2.64 9.32
C ALA A 298 -22.87 2.91 7.81
N ALA A 299 -23.25 4.14 7.44
CA ALA A 299 -23.47 4.49 6.03
C ALA A 299 -22.17 4.46 5.24
N ARG A 300 -21.07 5.02 5.80
CA ARG A 300 -19.74 4.90 5.20
C ARG A 300 -19.23 3.46 5.22
N GLY A 301 -19.54 2.70 6.26
CA GLY A 301 -19.24 1.27 6.35
C GLY A 301 -19.84 0.50 5.19
N SER A 302 -21.15 0.65 4.96
CA SER A 302 -21.86 0.04 3.84
C SER A 302 -21.27 0.46 2.49
N ALA A 303 -20.97 1.74 2.29
CA ALA A 303 -20.38 2.23 1.05
C ALA A 303 -18.97 1.64 0.80
N MET A 304 -18.18 1.42 1.86
CA MET A 304 -16.87 0.75 1.72
C MET A 304 -17.01 -0.74 1.43
N VAL A 305 -18.01 -1.42 1.97
CA VAL A 305 -18.32 -2.81 1.62
C VAL A 305 -18.69 -2.91 0.14
N ASP A 306 -19.53 -2.00 -0.37
CA ASP A 306 -19.91 -1.98 -1.79
C ASP A 306 -18.71 -1.65 -2.70
N PHE A 307 -17.87 -0.71 -2.29
CA PHE A 307 -16.59 -0.44 -2.99
C PHE A 307 -15.69 -1.67 -3.02
N LEU A 308 -15.50 -2.37 -1.88
CA LEU A 308 -14.66 -3.57 -1.82
C LEU A 308 -15.23 -4.69 -2.69
N LYS A 309 -16.53 -4.92 -2.69
CA LYS A 309 -17.16 -5.90 -3.61
C LYS A 309 -16.84 -5.57 -5.06
N TRP A 310 -16.98 -4.31 -5.46
CA TRP A 310 -16.64 -3.86 -6.80
C TRP A 310 -15.14 -3.99 -7.08
N ALA A 311 -14.26 -3.60 -6.14
CA ALA A 311 -12.82 -3.67 -6.29
C ALA A 311 -12.33 -5.13 -6.47
N LEU A 312 -12.94 -6.07 -5.74
CA LEU A 312 -12.64 -7.51 -5.79
C LEU A 312 -13.21 -8.22 -7.03
N THR A 313 -14.11 -7.58 -7.77
CA THR A 313 -14.72 -8.13 -8.99
C THR A 313 -14.33 -7.29 -10.21
N ASP A 314 -15.11 -6.26 -10.53
CA ASP A 314 -14.88 -5.41 -11.71
C ASP A 314 -13.58 -4.61 -11.64
N GLY A 315 -13.16 -4.24 -10.44
CA GLY A 315 -11.92 -3.50 -10.19
C GLY A 315 -10.67 -4.28 -10.57
N GLN A 316 -10.67 -5.60 -10.42
CA GLN A 316 -9.52 -6.46 -10.70
C GLN A 316 -9.05 -6.35 -12.17
N LYS A 317 -9.93 -6.05 -13.11
CA LYS A 317 -9.57 -5.87 -14.55
C LYS A 317 -8.56 -4.77 -14.81
N PHE A 318 -8.44 -3.79 -13.90
CA PHE A 318 -7.49 -2.68 -14.05
C PHE A 318 -6.08 -3.04 -13.54
N ALA A 319 -5.95 -4.07 -12.69
CA ALA A 319 -4.69 -4.43 -12.06
C ALA A 319 -3.58 -4.78 -13.06
N PRO A 320 -3.79 -5.63 -14.09
CA PRO A 320 -2.72 -6.01 -15.01
C PRO A 320 -2.10 -4.86 -15.78
N SER A 321 -2.89 -3.89 -16.23
CA SER A 321 -2.38 -2.72 -16.96
C SER A 321 -1.51 -1.78 -16.12
N LEU A 322 -1.58 -1.92 -14.79
CA LEU A 322 -0.81 -1.19 -13.81
C LEU A 322 0.26 -2.06 -13.13
N GLY A 323 0.58 -3.23 -13.70
CA GLY A 323 1.65 -4.09 -13.19
C GLY A 323 1.32 -4.87 -11.92
N TYR A 324 0.05 -4.86 -11.46
CA TYR A 324 -0.38 -5.66 -10.32
C TYR A 324 -1.03 -6.96 -10.77
N ALA A 325 -0.75 -8.04 -10.06
CA ALA A 325 -1.44 -9.31 -10.28
C ALA A 325 -2.79 -9.29 -9.55
N PRO A 326 -3.88 -9.68 -10.24
CA PRO A 326 -5.18 -9.86 -9.61
C PRO A 326 -5.14 -10.92 -8.51
N LEU A 327 -6.06 -10.81 -7.56
CA LEU A 327 -6.20 -11.80 -6.49
C LEU A 327 -6.62 -13.17 -7.03
N PRO A 328 -6.08 -14.27 -6.48
CA PRO A 328 -6.58 -15.62 -6.77
C PRO A 328 -8.06 -15.76 -6.39
N GLN A 329 -8.86 -16.42 -7.22
CA GLN A 329 -10.30 -16.61 -7.00
C GLN A 329 -10.67 -17.18 -5.62
N PRO A 330 -9.91 -18.15 -5.03
CA PRO A 330 -10.21 -18.61 -3.67
C PRO A 330 -10.05 -17.53 -2.61
N VAL A 331 -9.12 -16.58 -2.80
CA VAL A 331 -8.94 -15.43 -1.89
C VAL A 331 -10.15 -14.50 -2.01
N VAL A 332 -10.54 -14.14 -3.23
CA VAL A 332 -11.74 -13.30 -3.49
C VAL A 332 -12.99 -13.91 -2.86
N ALA A 333 -13.21 -15.21 -3.03
CA ALA A 333 -14.37 -15.90 -2.46
C ALA A 333 -14.40 -15.85 -0.93
N LYS A 334 -13.23 -16.00 -0.28
CA LYS A 334 -13.08 -15.88 1.17
C LYS A 334 -13.33 -14.46 1.66
N GLU A 335 -12.85 -13.45 0.93
CA GLU A 335 -13.06 -12.03 1.26
C GLU A 335 -14.54 -11.63 1.14
N MET A 336 -15.24 -12.10 0.09
CA MET A 336 -16.67 -11.83 -0.07
C MET A 336 -17.49 -12.31 1.13
N GLN A 337 -17.08 -13.42 1.77
CA GLN A 337 -17.70 -13.88 3.02
C GLN A 337 -17.30 -12.99 4.20
N ALA A 338 -16.02 -12.58 4.26
CA ALA A 338 -15.51 -11.75 5.35
C ALA A 338 -16.10 -10.33 5.35
N LEU A 339 -16.48 -9.78 4.19
CA LEU A 339 -17.16 -8.48 4.09
C LEU A 339 -18.47 -8.42 4.90
N GLY A 340 -19.13 -9.55 5.09
CA GLY A 340 -20.33 -9.65 5.95
C GLY A 340 -20.08 -9.40 7.44
N LYS A 341 -18.82 -9.33 7.89
CA LYS A 341 -18.45 -9.01 9.28
C LYS A 341 -18.48 -7.50 9.54
N ILE A 342 -18.44 -6.65 8.52
CA ILE A 342 -18.51 -5.20 8.68
C ILE A 342 -19.98 -4.82 8.96
N GLN A 343 -20.27 -4.31 10.18
CA GLN A 343 -21.62 -4.01 10.66
C GLN A 343 -21.71 -2.62 11.27
#